data_f93dbaf5a8b63622e6f3603b4768d717
#
_entry.id   f93dbaf5a8b63622e6f3603b4768d717
#
_cell.length_a   1.000
_cell.length_b   1.000
_cell.length_c   1.000
_cell.angle_alpha   90.00
_cell.angle_beta   90.00
_cell.angle_gamma   90.00
#
_symmetry.space_group_name_H-M   'P 1'
#
loop_
_entity.id
_entity.type
_entity.pdbx_description
1 polymer ?
#
loop_
_entity_poly.entity_id
_entity_poly.type
_entity_poly.pdbx_seq_one_letter_code
_entity_poly.pdbx_strand_id
1 'polypeptide(L)'
;MTAERKIYLTPQEYLELERTAEYKSEYYAGEVFAMAGESPRHVLIATNTSYLLVGTLKKRPCMVYSADLRVKVSTSGLYTYPDIIVACKKPQFDDPREDTLLNPAVIIEVLSPSTEACDRGAKFRQYRTIESLTDYLLISQDRALVEHYVRQADKGESAEQSVARWLLTAYQGLDNVAVISSLGIELPLSEIYDKVEWPEDEGGSRTLRVVREQGSDYETEPR
;
A
#
# COMPACT_ATOMS: atom_id res chain seq x y z
N MET A 1 -35.31 -1.29 -14.51
CA MET A 1 -33.97 -1.05 -13.95
C MET A 1 -33.25 -0.12 -14.92
N THR A 2 -33.16 1.14 -14.58
CA THR A 2 -32.38 2.14 -15.35
C THR A 2 -30.90 1.88 -15.05
N ALA A 3 -30.13 1.46 -16.06
CA ALA A 3 -28.68 1.35 -15.92
C ALA A 3 -28.14 2.76 -15.62
N GLU A 4 -27.52 2.93 -14.45
CA GLU A 4 -26.74 4.14 -14.16
C GLU A 4 -25.65 4.28 -15.22
N ARG A 5 -25.65 5.42 -15.88
CA ARG A 5 -24.65 5.73 -16.91
C ARG A 5 -23.33 6.01 -16.20
N LYS A 6 -22.42 5.03 -16.18
CA LYS A 6 -21.06 5.23 -15.67
C LYS A 6 -20.39 6.32 -16.52
N ILE A 7 -19.99 7.40 -15.88
CA ILE A 7 -19.24 8.48 -16.55
C ILE A 7 -17.77 8.06 -16.46
N TYR A 8 -17.15 7.87 -17.62
CA TYR A 8 -15.71 7.60 -17.71
C TYR A 8 -15.00 8.92 -18.01
N LEU A 9 -14.00 9.26 -17.18
CA LEU A 9 -13.17 10.43 -17.36
C LEU A 9 -11.87 10.05 -18.09
N THR A 10 -11.36 10.97 -18.87
CA THR A 10 -9.98 10.92 -19.32
C THR A 10 -9.04 11.29 -18.15
N PRO A 11 -7.75 10.90 -18.20
CA PRO A 11 -6.78 11.33 -17.18
C PRO A 11 -6.72 12.86 -17.00
N GLN A 12 -6.85 13.59 -18.09
CA GLN A 12 -6.84 15.06 -18.08
C GLN A 12 -8.04 15.62 -17.30
N GLU A 13 -9.24 15.15 -17.62
CA GLU A 13 -10.47 15.55 -16.93
C GLU A 13 -10.42 15.19 -15.45
N TYR A 14 -9.91 14.02 -15.11
CA TYR A 14 -9.69 13.65 -13.71
C TYR A 14 -8.77 14.62 -12.99
N LEU A 15 -7.60 14.94 -13.56
CA LEU A 15 -6.63 15.85 -12.93
C LEU A 15 -7.21 17.27 -12.74
N GLU A 16 -8.03 17.75 -13.69
CA GLU A 16 -8.70 19.05 -13.58
C GLU A 16 -9.72 19.07 -12.43
N LEU A 17 -10.51 18.00 -12.30
CA LEU A 17 -11.48 17.84 -11.22
C LEU A 17 -10.78 17.66 -9.87
N GLU A 18 -9.81 16.75 -9.79
CA GLU A 18 -9.10 16.42 -8.55
C GLU A 18 -8.40 17.63 -7.94
N ARG A 19 -7.84 18.52 -8.76
CA ARG A 19 -7.14 19.72 -8.32
C ARG A 19 -8.03 20.78 -7.69
N THR A 20 -9.34 20.67 -7.88
CA THR A 20 -10.35 21.60 -7.32
C THR A 20 -11.30 20.90 -6.36
N ALA A 21 -11.16 19.58 -6.20
CA ALA A 21 -12.03 18.79 -5.32
C ALA A 21 -11.73 19.06 -3.83
N GLU A 22 -12.78 18.99 -3.01
CA GLU A 22 -12.65 19.06 -1.55
C GLU A 22 -12.07 17.76 -0.94
N TYR A 23 -12.22 16.64 -1.66
CA TYR A 23 -11.81 15.31 -1.21
C TYR A 23 -10.94 14.66 -2.27
N LYS A 24 -9.91 13.93 -1.83
CA LYS A 24 -9.03 13.18 -2.72
C LYS A 24 -9.73 11.97 -3.31
N SER A 25 -9.34 11.65 -4.54
CA SER A 25 -9.78 10.44 -5.20
C SER A 25 -8.64 9.78 -6.00
N GLU A 26 -8.69 8.47 -6.13
CA GLU A 26 -7.84 7.72 -7.03
C GLU A 26 -8.53 7.57 -8.39
N TYR A 27 -7.73 7.37 -9.45
CA TYR A 27 -8.25 7.19 -10.80
C TYR A 27 -7.63 5.96 -11.46
N TYR A 28 -8.47 5.12 -12.04
CA TYR A 28 -8.02 3.99 -12.83
C TYR A 28 -8.99 3.67 -13.97
N ALA A 29 -8.44 3.55 -15.19
CA ALA A 29 -9.19 3.11 -16.39
C ALA A 29 -10.50 3.89 -16.65
N GLY A 30 -10.50 5.20 -16.38
CA GLY A 30 -11.66 6.07 -16.57
C GLY A 30 -12.57 6.20 -15.35
N GLU A 31 -12.37 5.41 -14.32
CA GLU A 31 -13.15 5.42 -13.09
C GLU A 31 -12.44 6.19 -11.98
N VAL A 32 -13.24 6.87 -11.15
CA VAL A 32 -12.77 7.65 -10.00
C VAL A 32 -13.25 6.96 -8.72
N PHE A 33 -12.33 6.80 -7.77
CA PHE A 33 -12.57 6.14 -6.49
C PHE A 33 -12.32 7.13 -5.36
N ALA A 34 -13.38 7.57 -4.68
CA ALA A 34 -13.24 8.47 -3.54
C ALA A 34 -12.44 7.83 -2.41
N MET A 35 -11.51 8.58 -1.83
CA MET A 35 -10.77 8.14 -0.66
C MET A 35 -11.56 8.44 0.61
N ALA A 36 -11.62 7.47 1.52
CA ALA A 36 -12.19 7.66 2.84
C ALA A 36 -11.18 8.32 3.79
N GLY A 37 -11.68 8.92 4.87
CA GLY A 37 -10.82 9.38 5.96
C GLY A 37 -10.17 8.20 6.71
N GLU A 38 -8.97 8.43 7.23
CA GLU A 38 -8.18 7.42 7.92
C GLU A 38 -8.44 7.39 9.42
N SER A 39 -8.19 6.24 10.05
CA SER A 39 -8.30 6.10 11.50
C SER A 39 -7.14 6.85 12.21
N PRO A 40 -7.33 7.30 13.47
CA PRO A 40 -6.24 7.91 14.24
C PRO A 40 -5.00 7.00 14.36
N ARG A 41 -5.20 5.69 14.43
CA ARG A 41 -4.12 4.69 14.50
C ARG A 41 -3.34 4.64 13.18
N HIS A 42 -4.03 4.62 12.04
CA HIS A 42 -3.42 4.69 10.73
C HIS A 42 -2.55 5.95 10.60
N VAL A 43 -3.11 7.12 10.92
CA VAL A 43 -2.39 8.40 10.84
C VAL A 43 -1.17 8.42 11.75
N LEU A 44 -1.27 7.86 12.97
CA LEU A 44 -0.14 7.80 13.90
C LEU A 44 1.01 6.93 13.36
N ILE A 45 0.69 5.75 12.86
CA ILE A 45 1.68 4.84 12.23
C ILE A 45 2.36 5.51 11.03
N ALA A 46 1.59 6.14 10.14
CA ALA A 46 2.13 6.86 8.98
C ALA A 46 3.03 8.02 9.41
N THR A 47 2.64 8.76 10.47
CA THR A 47 3.43 9.87 11.02
C THR A 47 4.75 9.38 11.61
N ASN A 48 4.72 8.35 12.47
CA ASN A 48 5.92 7.77 13.08
C ASN A 48 6.88 7.26 12.00
N THR A 49 6.36 6.53 11.02
CA THR A 49 7.17 5.99 9.91
C THR A 49 7.78 7.12 9.08
N SER A 50 7.02 8.16 8.76
CA SER A 50 7.53 9.33 8.04
C SER A 50 8.63 10.04 8.82
N TYR A 51 8.47 10.22 10.13
CA TYR A 51 9.48 10.81 11.00
C TYR A 51 10.80 10.03 11.00
N LEU A 52 10.73 8.70 11.12
CA LEU A 52 11.89 7.82 11.07
C LEU A 52 12.62 7.93 9.71
N LEU A 53 11.86 7.91 8.61
CA LEU A 53 12.42 8.03 7.27
C LEU A 53 13.11 9.39 7.06
N VAL A 54 12.46 10.48 7.43
CA VAL A 54 13.04 11.83 7.32
C VAL A 54 14.31 11.93 8.16
N GLY A 55 14.31 11.40 9.39
CA GLY A 55 15.46 11.40 10.27
C GLY A 55 16.66 10.64 9.71
N THR A 56 16.42 9.42 9.23
CA THR A 56 17.47 8.53 8.71
C THR A 56 17.99 8.93 7.33
N LEU A 57 17.15 9.56 6.50
CA LEU A 57 17.49 9.97 5.14
C LEU A 57 18.00 11.42 5.04
N LYS A 58 18.03 12.19 6.12
CA LYS A 58 18.36 13.63 6.15
C LYS A 58 19.67 14.02 5.44
N LYS A 59 20.67 13.12 5.43
CA LYS A 59 21.97 13.35 4.80
C LYS A 59 22.11 12.67 3.42
N ARG A 60 21.04 12.12 2.88
CA ARG A 60 21.01 11.38 1.62
C ARG A 60 20.23 12.16 0.57
N PRO A 61 20.46 11.94 -0.71
CA PRO A 61 19.72 12.61 -1.77
C PRO A 61 18.32 11.99 -1.96
N CYS A 62 17.61 11.75 -0.87
CA CYS A 62 16.26 11.16 -0.86
C CYS A 62 15.27 12.14 -0.24
N MET A 63 14.11 12.24 -0.83
CA MET A 63 12.97 13.02 -0.33
C MET A 63 11.88 12.07 0.13
N VAL A 64 11.29 12.39 1.27
CA VAL A 64 10.14 11.68 1.84
C VAL A 64 8.91 12.56 1.64
N TYR A 65 7.88 12.01 1.04
CA TYR A 65 6.60 12.67 0.85
C TYR A 65 5.51 11.89 1.57
N SER A 66 4.52 12.60 2.08
CA SER A 66 3.34 12.03 2.71
C SER A 66 2.14 11.96 1.75
N ALA A 67 1.00 11.53 2.26
CA ALA A 67 -0.23 11.16 1.56
C ALA A 67 -0.86 12.19 0.58
N ASP A 68 -0.32 13.39 0.44
CA ASP A 68 -0.89 14.42 -0.44
C ASP A 68 -0.23 14.50 -1.82
N LEU A 69 0.86 13.75 -2.04
CA LEU A 69 1.50 13.67 -3.35
C LEU A 69 0.96 12.46 -4.13
N ARG A 70 0.38 12.72 -5.29
CA ARG A 70 -0.03 11.64 -6.20
C ARG A 70 1.17 10.91 -6.78
N VAL A 71 0.95 9.62 -7.04
CA VAL A 71 1.83 8.79 -7.88
C VAL A 71 1.05 8.35 -9.11
N LYS A 72 1.66 8.47 -10.27
CA LYS A 72 1.13 7.89 -11.51
C LYS A 72 1.90 6.64 -11.88
N VAL A 73 1.20 5.56 -12.09
CA VAL A 73 1.74 4.34 -12.70
C VAL A 73 1.61 4.46 -14.21
N SER A 74 2.68 4.87 -14.89
CA SER A 74 2.64 5.24 -16.32
C SER A 74 2.18 4.09 -17.23
N THR A 75 2.49 2.84 -16.89
CA THR A 75 2.13 1.65 -17.68
C THR A 75 0.64 1.35 -17.69
N SER A 76 -0.08 1.71 -16.63
CA SER A 76 -1.51 1.40 -16.45
C SER A 76 -2.40 2.62 -16.42
N GLY A 77 -1.84 3.82 -16.25
CA GLY A 77 -2.60 5.05 -16.10
C GLY A 77 -3.30 5.19 -14.73
N LEU A 78 -2.89 4.40 -13.71
CA LEU A 78 -3.37 4.56 -12.33
C LEU A 78 -2.80 5.85 -11.74
N TYR A 79 -3.66 6.66 -11.13
CA TYR A 79 -3.28 7.77 -10.24
C TYR A 79 -3.75 7.44 -8.84
N THR A 80 -2.86 7.51 -7.86
CA THR A 80 -3.11 7.06 -6.48
C THR A 80 -2.34 7.92 -5.49
N TYR A 81 -2.70 7.86 -4.21
CA TYR A 81 -2.06 8.60 -3.12
C TYR A 81 -1.54 7.62 -2.07
N PRO A 82 -0.31 7.10 -2.22
CA PRO A 82 0.28 6.27 -1.17
C PRO A 82 0.45 7.06 0.12
N ASP A 83 0.39 6.39 1.25
CA ASP A 83 0.56 7.04 2.56
C ASP A 83 1.94 7.67 2.71
N ILE A 84 3.00 6.98 2.25
CA ILE A 84 4.36 7.51 2.29
C ILE A 84 5.10 7.12 1.01
N ILE A 85 5.85 8.07 0.46
CA ILE A 85 6.64 7.90 -0.75
C ILE A 85 8.07 8.33 -0.48
N VAL A 86 9.07 7.56 -0.95
CA VAL A 86 10.47 7.99 -0.96
C VAL A 86 10.97 8.05 -2.39
N ALA A 87 11.55 9.19 -2.78
CA ALA A 87 12.22 9.38 -4.06
C ALA A 87 13.71 9.70 -3.83
N CYS A 88 14.62 8.84 -4.31
CA CYS A 88 16.08 8.96 -4.10
C CYS A 88 16.85 9.46 -5.33
N LYS A 89 16.17 9.73 -6.41
CA LYS A 89 16.71 10.43 -7.60
C LYS A 89 15.97 11.75 -7.75
N LYS A 90 16.43 12.60 -8.67
CA LYS A 90 15.69 13.82 -8.99
C LYS A 90 14.23 13.45 -9.29
N PRO A 91 13.26 14.02 -8.57
CA PRO A 91 11.85 13.73 -8.82
C PRO A 91 11.47 14.04 -10.25
N GLN A 92 10.68 13.15 -10.84
CA GLN A 92 10.08 13.32 -12.16
C GLN A 92 8.59 13.45 -11.98
N PHE A 93 8.02 14.50 -12.51
CA PHE A 93 6.60 14.79 -12.40
C PHE A 93 5.90 14.65 -13.75
N ASP A 94 4.61 14.37 -13.72
CA ASP A 94 3.79 14.14 -14.92
C ASP A 94 3.57 15.43 -15.72
N ASP A 95 3.53 16.56 -15.02
CA ASP A 95 3.34 17.88 -15.63
C ASP A 95 4.07 19.00 -14.83
N PRO A 96 4.08 20.24 -15.35
CA PRO A 96 4.75 21.38 -14.70
C PRO A 96 4.14 21.82 -13.36
N ARG A 97 3.01 21.27 -12.94
CA ARG A 97 2.41 21.56 -11.61
C ARG A 97 3.11 20.80 -10.48
N GLU A 98 3.90 19.77 -10.82
CA GLU A 98 4.70 18.99 -9.88
C GLU A 98 3.87 18.35 -8.75
N ASP A 99 2.61 17.99 -9.03
CA ASP A 99 1.68 17.39 -8.07
C ASP A 99 1.48 15.88 -8.27
N THR A 100 2.17 15.27 -9.22
CA THR A 100 2.07 13.85 -9.58
C THR A 100 3.43 13.27 -9.89
N LEU A 101 3.96 12.44 -8.98
CA LEU A 101 5.29 11.82 -9.08
C LEU A 101 5.26 10.59 -9.99
N LEU A 102 6.31 10.40 -10.80
CA LEU A 102 6.46 9.28 -11.73
C LEU A 102 7.49 8.25 -11.26
N ASN A 103 8.46 8.64 -10.41
CA ASN A 103 9.62 7.82 -10.09
C ASN A 103 9.85 7.59 -8.58
N PRO A 104 8.86 7.06 -7.84
CA PRO A 104 9.09 6.65 -6.45
C PRO A 104 10.12 5.52 -6.40
N ALA A 105 10.98 5.52 -5.39
CA ALA A 105 11.90 4.42 -5.08
C ALA A 105 11.31 3.46 -4.05
N VAL A 106 10.58 4.01 -3.06
CA VAL A 106 9.86 3.24 -2.04
C VAL A 106 8.43 3.76 -1.95
N ILE A 107 7.47 2.86 -1.86
CA ILE A 107 6.07 3.15 -1.52
C ILE A 107 5.72 2.39 -0.24
N ILE A 108 5.03 3.04 0.67
CA ILE A 108 4.55 2.46 1.93
C ILE A 108 3.07 2.75 2.05
N GLU A 109 2.27 1.71 2.33
CA GLU A 109 0.86 1.80 2.65
C GLU A 109 0.61 1.29 4.07
N VAL A 110 -0.14 2.02 4.86
CA VAL A 110 -0.65 1.56 6.15
C VAL A 110 -2.00 0.90 5.90
N LEU A 111 -2.09 -0.38 6.17
CA LEU A 111 -3.26 -1.17 5.84
C LEU A 111 -4.48 -0.77 6.68
N SER A 112 -5.61 -0.56 6.02
CA SER A 112 -6.91 -0.41 6.65
C SER A 112 -7.84 -1.57 6.28
N PRO A 113 -8.87 -1.89 7.07
CA PRO A 113 -9.80 -2.96 6.73
C PRO A 113 -10.49 -2.79 5.37
N SER A 114 -10.64 -1.54 4.91
CA SER A 114 -11.28 -1.21 3.64
C SER A 114 -10.33 -1.31 2.43
N THR A 115 -9.02 -1.10 2.61
CA THR A 115 -8.05 -1.01 1.51
C THR A 115 -7.10 -2.19 1.44
N GLU A 116 -6.90 -2.96 2.54
CA GLU A 116 -5.91 -4.04 2.63
C GLU A 116 -5.92 -5.01 1.43
N ALA A 117 -7.10 -5.48 1.03
CA ALA A 117 -7.21 -6.41 -0.10
C ALA A 117 -6.76 -5.76 -1.43
N CYS A 118 -7.00 -4.47 -1.61
CA CYS A 118 -6.58 -3.70 -2.77
C CYS A 118 -5.07 -3.47 -2.74
N ASP A 119 -4.51 -3.06 -1.60
CA ASP A 119 -3.08 -2.75 -1.43
C ASP A 119 -2.23 -4.00 -1.64
N ARG A 120 -2.65 -5.16 -1.06
CA ARG A 120 -1.99 -6.46 -1.25
C ARG A 120 -2.10 -7.00 -2.68
N GLY A 121 -3.14 -6.64 -3.40
CA GLY A 121 -3.50 -7.22 -4.69
C GLY A 121 -3.39 -6.26 -5.87
N ALA A 122 -4.43 -5.48 -6.11
CA ALA A 122 -4.57 -4.64 -7.30
C ALA A 122 -3.50 -3.54 -7.35
N LYS A 123 -3.27 -2.79 -6.26
CA LYS A 123 -2.24 -1.75 -6.20
C LYS A 123 -0.83 -2.33 -6.37
N PHE A 124 -0.50 -3.43 -5.67
CA PHE A 124 0.82 -4.03 -5.84
C PHE A 124 1.08 -4.50 -7.28
N ARG A 125 0.08 -5.09 -7.96
CA ARG A 125 0.22 -5.44 -9.39
C ARG A 125 0.55 -4.24 -10.27
N GLN A 126 0.05 -3.06 -9.94
CA GLN A 126 0.34 -1.82 -10.65
C GLN A 126 1.71 -1.27 -10.26
N TYR A 127 1.97 -1.09 -8.97
CA TYR A 127 3.21 -0.52 -8.45
C TYR A 127 4.47 -1.27 -8.91
N ARG A 128 4.43 -2.60 -8.96
CA ARG A 128 5.58 -3.40 -9.40
C ARG A 128 6.01 -3.13 -10.85
N THR A 129 5.20 -2.44 -11.65
CA THR A 129 5.53 -2.04 -13.02
C THR A 129 6.31 -0.71 -13.09
N ILE A 130 6.38 0.04 -12.00
CA ILE A 130 7.18 1.25 -11.89
C ILE A 130 8.66 0.84 -11.85
N GLU A 131 9.44 1.23 -12.83
CA GLU A 131 10.85 0.81 -12.95
C GLU A 131 11.72 1.29 -11.77
N SER A 132 11.47 2.49 -11.27
CA SER A 132 12.22 3.08 -10.16
C SER A 132 11.90 2.47 -8.80
N LEU A 133 10.76 1.78 -8.67
CA LEU A 133 10.32 1.20 -7.39
C LEU A 133 11.15 -0.03 -7.05
N THR A 134 11.86 0.05 -5.94
CA THR A 134 12.68 -1.05 -5.40
C THR A 134 12.03 -1.74 -4.23
N ASP A 135 11.22 -1.03 -3.47
CA ASP A 135 10.64 -1.51 -2.21
C ASP A 135 9.17 -1.10 -2.09
N TYR A 136 8.34 -2.02 -1.64
CA TYR A 136 6.94 -1.78 -1.29
C TYR A 136 6.67 -2.35 0.10
N LEU A 137 6.23 -1.51 1.02
CA LEU A 137 5.96 -1.92 2.39
C LEU A 137 4.47 -1.80 2.69
N LEU A 138 3.95 -2.80 3.41
CA LEU A 138 2.61 -2.81 3.96
C LEU A 138 2.73 -2.87 5.48
N ILE A 139 2.20 -1.85 6.18
CA ILE A 139 2.25 -1.74 7.64
C ILE A 139 0.86 -2.00 8.19
N SER A 140 0.69 -3.04 9.01
CA SER A 140 -0.61 -3.34 9.63
C SER A 140 -0.95 -2.30 10.69
N GLN A 141 -2.21 -1.84 10.75
CA GLN A 141 -2.69 -1.02 11.85
C GLN A 141 -3.26 -1.84 13.02
N ASP A 142 -3.44 -3.14 12.84
CA ASP A 142 -4.12 -4.01 13.81
C ASP A 142 -3.16 -4.82 14.69
N ARG A 143 -1.87 -4.85 14.33
CA ARG A 143 -0.81 -5.56 15.06
C ARG A 143 0.56 -5.09 14.59
N ALA A 144 1.60 -5.34 15.38
CA ALA A 144 2.98 -5.06 14.99
C ALA A 144 3.42 -6.04 13.88
N LEU A 145 3.17 -5.64 12.62
CA LEU A 145 3.53 -6.41 11.43
C LEU A 145 3.85 -5.46 10.28
N VAL A 146 5.03 -5.66 9.68
CA VAL A 146 5.45 -5.01 8.44
C VAL A 146 5.76 -6.08 7.42
N GLU A 147 5.11 -6.04 6.28
CA GLU A 147 5.39 -6.88 5.12
C GLU A 147 6.14 -6.06 4.08
N HIS A 148 7.30 -6.53 3.70
CA HIS A 148 8.23 -5.80 2.84
C HIS A 148 8.51 -6.60 1.57
N TYR A 149 8.09 -6.07 0.45
CA TYR A 149 8.37 -6.58 -0.87
C TYR A 149 9.59 -5.87 -1.46
N VAL A 150 10.63 -6.61 -1.78
CA VAL A 150 11.87 -6.09 -2.35
C VAL A 150 12.03 -6.60 -3.77
N ARG A 151 12.23 -5.68 -4.72
CA ARG A 151 12.54 -6.03 -6.11
C ARG A 151 13.90 -6.69 -6.17
N GLN A 152 13.97 -7.86 -6.73
CA GLN A 152 15.22 -8.59 -6.94
C GLN A 152 15.86 -8.13 -8.26
N ALA A 153 17.17 -7.89 -8.20
CA ALA A 153 17.94 -7.64 -9.43
C ALA A 153 17.83 -8.86 -10.36
N ASP A 154 17.54 -8.61 -11.61
CA ASP A 154 17.55 -9.67 -12.62
C ASP A 154 19.00 -10.11 -12.85
N LYS A 155 19.26 -11.40 -12.69
CA LYS A 155 20.56 -12.02 -13.01
C LYS A 155 20.53 -12.69 -14.38
N GLY A 156 19.52 -12.39 -15.20
CA GLY A 156 19.36 -12.96 -16.54
C GLY A 156 20.44 -12.47 -17.52
N GLU A 157 20.93 -13.37 -18.37
CA GLU A 157 21.97 -13.10 -19.35
C GLU A 157 21.47 -12.31 -20.59
N SER A 158 20.17 -12.01 -20.71
CA SER A 158 19.61 -11.23 -21.79
C SER A 158 18.45 -10.34 -21.34
N ALA A 159 18.39 -9.11 -21.85
CA ALA A 159 17.33 -8.13 -21.56
C ALA A 159 15.94 -8.58 -22.03
N GLU A 160 15.83 -9.55 -22.93
CA GLU A 160 14.56 -10.05 -23.48
C GLU A 160 13.84 -11.04 -22.56
N GLN A 161 14.48 -11.52 -21.48
CA GLN A 161 13.92 -12.48 -20.51
C GLN A 161 13.87 -11.92 -19.08
N SER A 162 13.90 -10.60 -18.92
CA SER A 162 13.84 -9.95 -17.61
C SER A 162 12.51 -10.24 -16.91
N VAL A 163 12.53 -11.10 -15.91
CA VAL A 163 11.38 -11.39 -15.04
C VAL A 163 11.53 -10.61 -13.75
N ALA A 164 10.71 -9.59 -13.56
CA ALA A 164 10.69 -8.84 -12.30
C ALA A 164 10.26 -9.77 -11.15
N ARG A 165 11.20 -10.12 -10.29
CA ARG A 165 10.96 -10.92 -9.08
C ARG A 165 10.86 -10.01 -7.87
N TRP A 166 10.00 -10.38 -6.93
CA TRP A 166 9.84 -9.68 -5.67
C TRP A 166 9.94 -10.68 -4.52
N LEU A 167 10.78 -10.35 -3.55
CA LEU A 167 10.94 -11.12 -2.33
C LEU A 167 10.09 -10.48 -1.23
N LEU A 168 9.21 -11.25 -0.62
CA LEU A 168 8.45 -10.85 0.55
C LEU A 168 9.16 -11.29 1.82
N THR A 169 9.36 -10.34 2.74
CA THR A 169 9.79 -10.59 4.12
C THR A 169 8.77 -10.01 5.08
N ALA A 170 8.36 -10.75 6.10
CA ALA A 170 7.47 -10.27 7.15
C ALA A 170 8.23 -10.09 8.46
N TYR A 171 8.12 -8.91 9.06
CA TYR A 171 8.66 -8.57 10.38
C TYR A 171 7.49 -8.47 11.35
N GLN A 172 7.47 -9.30 12.38
CA GLN A 172 6.37 -9.39 13.33
C GLN A 172 6.85 -9.21 14.77
N GLY A 173 6.15 -8.36 15.53
CA GLY A 173 6.49 -8.06 16.94
C GLY A 173 7.37 -6.82 17.08
N LEU A 174 7.22 -6.09 18.19
CA LEU A 174 7.87 -4.81 18.44
C LEU A 174 9.41 -4.90 18.53
N ASP A 175 9.95 -6.08 18.88
CA ASP A 175 11.40 -6.29 19.00
C ASP A 175 12.11 -6.47 17.64
N ASN A 176 11.35 -6.52 16.55
CA ASN A 176 11.90 -6.68 15.21
C ASN A 176 12.22 -5.34 14.54
N VAL A 177 13.11 -5.40 13.56
CA VAL A 177 13.56 -4.25 12.77
C VAL A 177 13.37 -4.55 11.30
N ALA A 178 12.59 -3.73 10.60
CA ALA A 178 12.45 -3.83 9.15
C ALA A 178 13.64 -3.16 8.45
N VAL A 179 14.33 -3.92 7.60
CA VAL A 179 15.57 -3.45 6.93
C VAL A 179 15.26 -3.11 5.47
N ILE A 180 15.39 -1.84 5.10
CA ILE A 180 15.28 -1.39 3.70
C ILE A 180 16.70 -1.31 3.11
N SER A 181 17.18 -2.42 2.60
CA SER A 181 18.57 -2.56 2.12
C SER A 181 18.88 -1.64 0.94
N SER A 182 17.93 -1.35 0.05
CA SER A 182 18.08 -0.42 -1.07
C SER A 182 18.43 1.00 -0.62
N LEU A 183 17.93 1.39 0.55
CA LEU A 183 18.22 2.66 1.20
C LEU A 183 19.31 2.54 2.28
N GLY A 184 19.70 1.33 2.69
CA GLY A 184 20.62 1.08 3.80
C GLY A 184 20.12 1.68 5.10
N ILE A 185 18.85 1.53 5.42
CA ILE A 185 18.21 2.03 6.63
C ILE A 185 17.48 0.90 7.37
N GLU A 186 17.28 1.12 8.65
CA GLU A 186 16.58 0.24 9.56
C GLU A 186 15.39 0.98 10.17
N LEU A 187 14.25 0.33 10.25
CA LEU A 187 13.02 0.84 10.83
C LEU A 187 12.59 -0.10 11.96
N PRO A 188 12.93 0.20 13.23
CA PRO A 188 12.46 -0.57 14.37
C PRO A 188 10.94 -0.54 14.46
N LEU A 189 10.30 -1.71 14.62
CA LEU A 189 8.85 -1.77 14.75
C LEU A 189 8.38 -1.05 16.03
N SER A 190 9.17 -1.07 17.11
CA SER A 190 8.89 -0.31 18.31
C SER A 190 8.73 1.19 18.06
N GLU A 191 9.47 1.74 17.10
CA GLU A 191 9.39 3.17 16.75
C GLU A 191 8.23 3.44 15.77
N ILE A 192 7.99 2.54 14.80
CA ILE A 192 6.84 2.63 13.87
C ILE A 192 5.53 2.66 14.68
N TYR A 193 5.45 1.83 15.70
CA TYR A 193 4.27 1.66 16.54
C TYR A 193 4.34 2.42 17.88
N ASP A 194 5.22 3.40 18.02
CA ASP A 194 5.28 4.22 19.26
C ASP A 194 3.91 4.85 19.53
N LYS A 195 3.41 4.66 20.76
CA LYS A 195 2.09 5.12 21.22
C LYS A 195 0.88 4.57 20.45
N VAL A 196 1.07 3.54 19.65
CA VAL A 196 -0.04 2.84 19.00
C VAL A 196 -0.62 1.84 19.99
N GLU A 197 -1.88 2.03 20.35
CA GLU A 197 -2.60 1.13 21.24
C GLU A 197 -3.51 0.22 20.42
N TRP A 198 -3.41 -1.08 20.65
CA TRP A 198 -4.37 -2.06 20.15
C TRP A 198 -5.35 -2.40 21.25
N PRO A 199 -6.65 -2.62 20.94
CA PRO A 199 -7.57 -3.19 21.91
C PRO A 199 -6.93 -4.45 22.47
N GLU A 200 -6.92 -4.59 23.80
CA GLU A 200 -6.54 -5.86 24.41
C GLU A 200 -7.46 -6.93 23.79
N ASP A 201 -6.87 -7.99 23.25
CA ASP A 201 -7.64 -9.18 22.93
C ASP A 201 -8.31 -9.61 24.24
N GLU A 202 -9.59 -9.27 24.40
CA GLU A 202 -10.40 -9.87 25.46
C GLU A 202 -10.26 -11.37 25.25
N GLY A 203 -9.40 -12.01 26.07
CA GLY A 203 -8.84 -13.35 25.92
C GLY A 203 -9.87 -14.42 25.64
N GLY A 204 -10.29 -14.46 24.41
CA GLY A 204 -11.15 -15.47 23.82
C GLY A 204 -10.37 -16.20 22.75
N SER A 205 -9.70 -17.29 23.14
CA SER A 205 -9.34 -18.35 22.20
C SER A 205 -10.54 -18.57 21.28
N ARG A 206 -10.49 -18.02 20.05
CA ARG A 206 -11.43 -18.41 19.00
C ARG A 206 -11.13 -19.86 18.64
N THR A 207 -11.60 -20.76 19.52
CA THR A 207 -11.74 -22.16 19.17
C THR A 207 -12.66 -22.20 17.95
N LEU A 208 -12.11 -22.54 16.79
CA LEU A 208 -12.90 -22.84 15.60
C LEU A 208 -13.94 -23.89 16.00
N ARG A 209 -15.19 -23.46 16.22
CA ARG A 209 -16.30 -24.39 16.34
C ARG A 209 -16.46 -25.03 14.97
N VAL A 210 -15.98 -26.24 14.83
CA VAL A 210 -16.34 -27.10 13.72
C VAL A 210 -17.85 -27.34 13.84
N VAL A 211 -18.63 -26.67 13.01
CA VAL A 211 -20.04 -26.98 12.84
C VAL A 211 -20.09 -28.35 12.15
N ARG A 212 -20.27 -29.39 12.92
CA ARG A 212 -20.64 -30.69 12.35
C ARG A 212 -22.08 -30.55 11.83
N GLU A 213 -22.23 -30.61 10.52
CA GLU A 213 -23.54 -30.81 9.92
C GLU A 213 -24.13 -32.10 10.51
N GLN A 214 -25.26 -31.96 11.24
CA GLN A 214 -26.05 -33.12 11.63
C GLN A 214 -26.68 -33.69 10.37
N GLY A 215 -26.25 -34.88 9.99
CA GLY A 215 -26.87 -35.62 8.89
C GLY A 215 -28.36 -35.80 9.17
N SER A 216 -29.19 -35.42 8.21
CA SER A 216 -30.62 -35.72 8.22
C SER A 216 -30.79 -37.21 7.99
N ASP A 217 -31.19 -37.91 9.04
CA ASP A 217 -31.70 -39.31 8.95
C ASP A 217 -32.99 -39.29 8.14
N TYR A 218 -32.93 -39.75 6.91
CA TYR A 218 -34.12 -40.16 6.15
C TYR A 218 -34.53 -41.55 6.63
N GLU A 219 -35.52 -41.62 7.52
CA GLU A 219 -36.24 -42.86 7.80
C GLU A 219 -37.04 -43.24 6.53
N THR A 220 -36.67 -44.35 5.91
CA THR A 220 -37.49 -45.02 4.93
C THR A 220 -38.44 -45.96 5.62
N GLU A 221 -39.74 -45.66 5.61
CA GLU A 221 -40.79 -46.61 6.00
C GLU A 221 -40.84 -47.83 5.04
N PRO A 222 -40.95 -49.05 5.56
CA PRO A 222 -41.21 -50.23 4.74
C PRO A 222 -42.70 -50.39 4.43
N ARG A 223 -42.99 -50.75 3.23
CA ARG A 223 -44.31 -51.28 2.82
C ARG A 223 -44.48 -52.74 3.22
#